data_cab3b2c28398f3c65e5f0e349b846ff3
#
_entry.id   cab3b2c28398f3c65e5f0e349b846ff3
#
_cell.length_a   1.000
_cell.length_b   1.000
_cell.length_c   1.000
_cell.angle_alpha   90.00
_cell.angle_beta   90.00
_cell.angle_gamma   90.00
#
_symmetry.space_group_name_H-M   'P 1'
#
loop_
_entity.id
_entity.type
_entity.pdbx_description
1 polymer ?
#
loop_
_entity_poly.entity_id
_entity_poly.type
_entity_poly.pdbx_seq_one_letter_code
_entity_poly.pdbx_strand_id
1 'polypeptide(L)'
;MLGDEYDIEIIEQHHRFKKDAPSGSALTLAENICKATGRGFPDSLVHGRNGKETLRQEGAIGMHAIRAGDITGVHSVIFGTLGEKLTLNHTAHSRDTFARGALRAAKWLIGKKPKLYSMADVLGIK
;
A
#
# COMPACT_ATOMS: atom_id res chain seq x y z
N MET A 1 6.76 -15.55 10.68
CA MET A 1 6.37 -14.13 10.81
C MET A 1 7.62 -13.32 10.48
N LEU A 2 7.50 -12.27 9.69
CA LEU A 2 8.64 -11.40 9.39
C LEU A 2 9.02 -10.65 10.68
N GLY A 3 10.32 -10.65 11.02
CA GLY A 3 10.85 -9.99 12.22
C GLY A 3 11.21 -8.51 11.98
N ASP A 4 11.76 -7.87 13.00
CA ASP A 4 12.12 -6.45 12.96
C ASP A 4 13.32 -6.17 12.04
N GLU A 5 14.10 -7.21 11.68
CA GLU A 5 15.23 -7.16 10.77
C GLU A 5 14.85 -6.92 9.30
N TYR A 6 13.54 -6.94 8.97
CA TYR A 6 13.10 -6.68 7.60
C TYR A 6 12.94 -5.19 7.32
N ASP A 7 13.66 -4.72 6.34
CA ASP A 7 13.49 -3.41 5.73
C ASP A 7 12.19 -3.38 4.91
N ILE A 8 11.45 -2.29 4.98
CA ILE A 8 10.16 -2.17 4.31
C ILE A 8 10.19 -1.02 3.32
N GLU A 9 9.85 -1.32 2.06
CA GLU A 9 9.76 -0.34 0.99
C GLU A 9 8.42 -0.50 0.25
N ILE A 10 7.74 0.60 -0.02
CA ILE A 10 6.50 0.64 -0.76
C ILE A 10 6.73 1.41 -2.07
N ILE A 11 6.39 0.79 -3.18
CA ILE A 11 6.45 1.41 -4.51
C ILE A 11 5.05 1.44 -5.08
N GLU A 12 4.59 2.62 -5.48
CA GLU A 12 3.32 2.76 -6.18
C GLU A 12 3.53 3.41 -7.56
N GLN A 13 2.75 2.97 -8.53
CA GLN A 13 2.85 3.46 -9.90
C GLN A 13 1.47 3.79 -10.43
N HIS A 14 1.32 4.97 -11.02
CA HIS A 14 0.07 5.42 -11.65
C HIS A 14 0.35 6.22 -12.93
N HIS A 15 -0.71 6.51 -13.65
CA HIS A 15 -0.67 7.32 -14.86
C HIS A 15 -0.10 8.72 -14.61
N ARG A 16 0.47 9.32 -15.64
CA ARG A 16 1.15 10.62 -15.61
C ARG A 16 0.29 11.79 -15.11
N PHE A 17 -1.04 11.65 -15.16
CA PHE A 17 -2.00 12.70 -14.78
C PHE A 17 -2.47 12.61 -13.32
N LYS A 18 -2.02 11.61 -12.53
CA LYS A 18 -2.39 11.49 -11.13
C LYS A 18 -1.71 12.60 -10.31
N LYS A 19 -2.52 13.41 -9.64
CA LYS A 19 -2.05 14.61 -8.94
C LYS A 19 -1.46 14.33 -7.56
N ASP A 20 -2.09 13.43 -6.80
CA ASP A 20 -1.63 13.05 -5.46
C ASP A 20 -0.47 12.05 -5.53
N ALA A 21 0.48 12.20 -4.63
CA ALA A 21 1.60 11.29 -4.38
C ALA A 21 2.03 11.39 -2.92
N PRO A 22 2.13 10.26 -2.17
CA PRO A 22 1.75 8.91 -2.58
C PRO A 22 0.24 8.75 -2.81
N SER A 23 -0.16 7.65 -3.47
CA SER A 23 -1.59 7.31 -3.63
C SER A 23 -2.24 6.97 -2.29
N GLY A 24 -3.57 7.18 -2.19
CA GLY A 24 -4.32 6.80 -0.99
C GLY A 24 -4.15 5.31 -0.61
N SER A 25 -4.11 4.41 -1.60
CA SER A 25 -3.86 2.98 -1.35
C SER A 25 -2.48 2.73 -0.77
N ALA A 26 -1.45 3.42 -1.24
CA ALA A 26 -0.10 3.29 -0.70
C ALA A 26 -0.01 3.80 0.75
N LEU A 27 -0.70 4.91 1.06
CA LEU A 27 -0.79 5.43 2.43
C LEU A 27 -1.52 4.44 3.36
N THR A 28 -2.62 3.84 2.90
CA THR A 28 -3.34 2.81 3.66
C THR A 28 -2.48 1.57 3.93
N LEU A 29 -1.70 1.12 2.93
CA LEU A 29 -0.74 0.03 3.12
C LEU A 29 0.30 0.39 4.18
N ALA A 30 0.89 1.58 4.09
CA ALA A 30 1.88 2.07 5.06
C ALA A 30 1.30 2.16 6.47
N GLU A 31 0.09 2.70 6.63
CA GLU A 31 -0.61 2.80 7.92
C GLU A 31 -0.85 1.43 8.55
N ASN A 32 -1.32 0.45 7.75
CA ASN A 32 -1.53 -0.91 8.23
C ASN A 32 -0.21 -1.59 8.64
N ILE A 33 0.86 -1.37 7.89
CA ILE A 33 2.19 -1.88 8.23
C ILE A 33 2.69 -1.23 9.52
N CYS A 34 2.56 0.10 9.67
CA CYS A 34 2.91 0.79 10.91
C CYS A 34 2.16 0.20 12.11
N LYS A 35 0.85 0.01 12.00
CA LYS A 35 0.03 -0.62 13.05
C LYS A 35 0.51 -2.03 13.40
N ALA A 36 0.82 -2.84 12.39
CA ALA A 36 1.26 -4.22 12.59
C ALA A 36 2.66 -4.35 13.18
N THR A 37 3.53 -3.35 12.95
CA THR A 37 4.94 -3.35 13.39
C THR A 37 5.21 -2.41 14.56
N GLY A 38 4.19 -1.72 15.11
CA GLY A 38 4.35 -0.77 16.20
C GLY A 38 5.08 0.54 15.82
N ARG A 39 5.22 0.83 14.52
CA ARG A 39 5.85 2.05 14.00
C ARG A 39 4.87 3.22 13.97
N GLY A 40 5.40 4.45 14.14
CA GLY A 40 4.59 5.67 14.05
C GLY A 40 4.17 5.98 12.61
N PHE A 41 2.90 6.34 12.39
CA PHE A 41 2.41 6.83 11.11
C PHE A 41 1.95 8.29 11.25
N PRO A 42 2.37 9.23 10.39
CA PRO A 42 3.21 9.04 9.20
C PRO A 42 4.74 9.16 9.46
N ASP A 43 5.18 9.29 10.69
CA ASP A 43 6.54 9.69 11.08
C ASP A 43 7.63 8.71 10.61
N SER A 44 7.29 7.44 10.44
CA SER A 44 8.23 6.42 9.93
C SER A 44 8.38 6.43 8.40
N LEU A 45 7.64 7.27 7.66
CA LEU A 45 7.69 7.30 6.20
C LEU A 45 8.87 8.14 5.70
N VAL A 46 9.65 7.57 4.77
CA VAL A 46 10.72 8.27 4.06
C VAL A 46 10.41 8.30 2.57
N HIS A 47 10.17 9.49 2.04
CA HIS A 47 9.78 9.71 0.65
C HIS A 47 11.00 9.85 -0.26
N GLY A 48 11.32 8.78 -0.99
CA GLY A 48 12.47 8.74 -1.88
C GLY A 48 13.82 8.82 -1.16
N ARG A 49 14.88 8.73 -1.91
CA ARG A 49 16.26 8.99 -1.45
C ARG A 49 17.01 9.72 -2.55
N ASN A 50 17.69 10.80 -2.18
CA ASN A 50 18.50 11.59 -3.13
C ASN A 50 19.76 12.09 -2.43
N GLY A 51 20.91 11.94 -3.08
CA GLY A 51 22.20 12.38 -2.55
C GLY A 51 23.25 11.28 -2.56
N LYS A 52 24.48 11.63 -2.18
CA LYS A 52 25.63 10.71 -2.17
C LYS A 52 25.70 9.88 -0.89
N GLU A 53 25.11 10.36 0.19
CA GLU A 53 25.13 9.74 1.52
C GLU A 53 23.70 9.69 2.08
N THR A 54 22.92 8.74 1.57
CA THR A 54 21.52 8.56 1.94
C THR A 54 21.28 7.13 2.41
N LEU A 55 22.02 6.76 3.47
CA LEU A 55 21.83 5.46 4.11
C LEU A 55 20.40 5.30 4.60
N ARG A 56 19.91 4.05 4.52
CA ARG A 56 18.60 3.71 5.04
C ARG A 56 18.57 3.94 6.55
N GLN A 57 17.55 4.65 7.01
CA GLN A 57 17.31 4.82 8.46
C GLN A 57 16.66 3.55 9.00
N GLU A 58 17.11 3.13 10.18
CA GLU A 58 16.51 2.00 10.89
C GLU A 58 15.03 2.28 11.21
N GLY A 59 14.18 1.29 11.06
CA GLY A 59 12.74 1.41 11.30
C GLY A 59 11.96 2.21 10.26
N ALA A 60 12.62 2.87 9.29
CA ALA A 60 11.93 3.63 8.27
C ALA A 60 11.16 2.72 7.29
N ILE A 61 10.07 3.24 6.75
CA ILE A 61 9.33 2.66 5.62
C ILE A 61 9.55 3.57 4.41
N GLY A 62 10.27 3.05 3.40
CA GLY A 62 10.49 3.80 2.16
C GLY A 62 9.20 3.92 1.37
N MET A 63 8.93 5.11 0.81
CA MET A 63 7.74 5.39 0.01
C MET A 63 8.14 5.99 -1.32
N HIS A 64 7.79 5.31 -2.42
CA HIS A 64 8.20 5.70 -3.77
C HIS A 64 6.99 5.79 -4.69
N ALA A 65 6.83 6.95 -5.34
CA ALA A 65 5.73 7.22 -6.25
C ALA A 65 6.24 7.39 -7.68
N ILE A 66 5.78 6.53 -8.59
CA ILE A 66 6.10 6.57 -10.01
C ILE A 66 4.89 7.09 -10.78
N ARG A 67 5.12 8.02 -11.72
CA ARG A 67 4.11 8.58 -12.63
C ARG A 67 4.56 8.39 -14.07
N ALA A 68 3.87 7.50 -14.82
CA ALA A 68 4.26 7.17 -16.19
C ALA A 68 3.05 6.71 -17.01
N GLY A 69 3.02 7.10 -18.27
CA GLY A 69 2.04 6.63 -19.26
C GLY A 69 0.59 6.67 -18.76
N ASP A 70 -0.10 5.56 -18.96
CA ASP A 70 -1.50 5.31 -18.61
C ASP A 70 -1.68 4.24 -17.52
N ILE A 71 -0.64 3.95 -16.74
CA ILE A 71 -0.65 2.94 -15.68
C ILE A 71 -1.88 3.13 -14.78
N THR A 72 -2.74 2.13 -14.72
CA THR A 72 -3.98 2.16 -13.93
C THR A 72 -3.71 2.21 -12.44
N GLY A 73 -2.78 1.40 -11.97
CA GLY A 73 -2.32 1.35 -10.59
C GLY A 73 -1.54 0.09 -10.29
N VAL A 74 -0.32 0.26 -9.78
CA VAL A 74 0.53 -0.83 -9.27
C VAL A 74 0.95 -0.48 -7.86
N HIS A 75 0.90 -1.44 -6.96
CA HIS A 75 1.38 -1.30 -5.60
C HIS A 75 2.24 -2.51 -5.23
N SER A 76 3.46 -2.26 -4.80
CA SER A 76 4.40 -3.28 -4.37
C SER A 76 4.86 -2.97 -2.96
N VAL A 77 4.80 -3.95 -2.07
CA VAL A 77 5.41 -3.90 -0.74
C VAL A 77 6.56 -4.89 -0.72
N ILE A 78 7.74 -4.39 -0.43
CA ILE A 78 8.98 -5.16 -0.37
C ILE A 78 9.37 -5.28 1.10
N PHE A 79 9.61 -6.50 1.54
CA PHE A 79 10.24 -6.83 2.81
C PHE A 79 11.59 -7.46 2.50
N GLY A 80 12.68 -6.79 2.83
CA GLY A 80 14.02 -7.22 2.52
C GLY A 80 14.86 -7.39 3.78
N THR A 81 15.64 -8.46 3.84
CA THR A 81 16.68 -8.67 4.85
C THR A 81 17.93 -9.22 4.18
N LEU A 82 19.00 -9.44 4.95
CA LEU A 82 20.20 -10.05 4.40
C LEU A 82 19.92 -11.50 3.97
N GLY A 83 20.09 -11.75 2.67
CA GLY A 83 19.92 -13.09 2.09
C GLY A 83 18.54 -13.38 1.49
N GLU A 84 17.49 -12.61 1.80
CA GLU A 84 16.17 -12.83 1.21
C GLU A 84 15.33 -11.56 1.04
N LYS A 85 14.34 -11.66 0.18
CA LYS A 85 13.36 -10.61 -0.08
C LYS A 85 12.00 -11.24 -0.37
N LEU A 86 10.97 -10.76 0.33
CA LEU A 86 9.57 -11.02 0.01
C LEU A 86 8.97 -9.79 -0.66
N THR A 87 8.24 -9.98 -1.74
CA THR A 87 7.51 -8.89 -2.40
C THR A 87 6.05 -9.27 -2.59
N LEU A 88 5.15 -8.43 -2.08
CA LEU A 88 3.73 -8.48 -2.39
C LEU A 88 3.44 -7.45 -3.47
N ASN A 89 2.92 -7.88 -4.61
CA ASN A 89 2.63 -7.01 -5.74
C ASN A 89 1.19 -7.15 -6.21
N HIS A 90 0.53 -6.03 -6.43
CA HIS A 90 -0.78 -5.94 -7.07
C HIS A 90 -0.70 -5.00 -8.27
N THR A 91 -1.18 -5.47 -9.42
CA THR A 91 -1.29 -4.68 -10.66
C THR A 91 -2.75 -4.64 -11.10
N ALA A 92 -3.33 -3.46 -11.17
CA ALA A 92 -4.63 -3.26 -11.80
C ALA A 92 -4.45 -2.99 -13.30
N HIS A 93 -4.95 -3.89 -14.14
CA HIS A 93 -4.92 -3.71 -15.59
C HIS A 93 -6.06 -2.82 -16.11
N SER A 94 -7.17 -2.72 -15.34
CA SER A 94 -8.35 -1.92 -15.67
C SER A 94 -9.00 -1.41 -14.39
N ARG A 95 -9.71 -0.29 -14.49
CA ARG A 95 -10.54 0.23 -13.39
C ARG A 95 -11.79 -0.63 -13.13
N ASP A 96 -12.16 -1.53 -14.05
CA ASP A 96 -13.29 -2.44 -13.88
C ASP A 96 -13.14 -3.34 -12.65
N THR A 97 -11.91 -3.66 -12.25
CA THR A 97 -11.67 -4.42 -11.03
C THR A 97 -12.21 -3.69 -9.79
N PHE A 98 -12.08 -2.36 -9.73
CA PHE A 98 -12.62 -1.54 -8.64
C PHE A 98 -14.14 -1.43 -8.71
N ALA A 99 -14.70 -1.25 -9.91
CA ALA A 99 -16.14 -1.21 -10.13
C ALA A 99 -16.81 -2.53 -9.71
N ARG A 100 -16.24 -3.67 -10.06
CA ARG A 100 -16.70 -5.00 -9.62
C ARG A 100 -16.66 -5.15 -8.11
N GLY A 101 -15.60 -4.66 -7.46
CA GLY A 101 -15.50 -4.63 -6.00
C GLY A 101 -16.61 -3.80 -5.35
N ALA A 102 -16.89 -2.61 -5.88
CA ALA A 102 -17.96 -1.75 -5.41
C ALA A 102 -19.33 -2.40 -5.56
N LEU A 103 -19.62 -3.04 -6.71
CA LEU A 103 -20.87 -3.78 -6.93
C LEU A 103 -21.02 -4.97 -5.98
N ARG A 104 -19.92 -5.68 -5.70
CA ARG A 104 -19.91 -6.77 -4.70
C ARG A 104 -20.26 -6.24 -3.31
N ALA A 105 -19.63 -5.12 -2.89
CA ALA A 105 -19.91 -4.49 -1.62
C ALA A 105 -21.37 -4.02 -1.52
N ALA A 106 -21.90 -3.39 -2.58
CA ALA A 106 -23.30 -2.95 -2.64
C ALA A 106 -24.28 -4.12 -2.46
N LYS A 107 -24.07 -5.23 -3.16
CA LYS A 107 -24.89 -6.45 -3.00
C LYS A 107 -24.78 -7.03 -1.58
N TRP A 108 -23.59 -7.05 -1.01
CA TRP A 108 -23.35 -7.58 0.33
C TRP A 108 -24.04 -6.74 1.42
N LEU A 109 -24.18 -5.43 1.21
CA LEU A 109 -24.82 -4.50 2.15
C LEU A 109 -26.34 -4.70 2.29
N ILE A 110 -26.99 -5.36 1.32
CA ILE A 110 -28.44 -5.57 1.35
C ILE A 110 -28.82 -6.34 2.62
N GLY A 111 -29.72 -5.79 3.43
CA GLY A 111 -30.19 -6.38 4.70
C GLY A 111 -29.20 -6.27 5.89
N LYS A 112 -28.09 -5.59 5.74
CA LYS A 112 -27.16 -5.32 6.85
C LYS A 112 -27.68 -4.17 7.72
N LYS A 113 -27.33 -4.22 9.01
CA LYS A 113 -27.64 -3.11 9.94
C LYS A 113 -26.90 -1.84 9.54
N PRO A 114 -27.50 -0.64 9.72
CA PRO A 114 -26.81 0.62 9.43
C PRO A 114 -25.55 0.78 10.28
N LYS A 115 -24.37 0.80 9.65
CA LYS A 115 -23.07 1.15 10.21
C LYS A 115 -22.06 1.33 9.09
N LEU A 116 -20.85 1.81 9.42
CA LEU A 116 -19.72 1.81 8.50
C LEU A 116 -19.14 0.38 8.41
N TYR A 117 -19.00 -0.12 7.20
CA TYR A 117 -18.38 -1.41 6.87
C TYR A 117 -17.11 -1.21 6.06
N SER A 118 -16.12 -2.06 6.29
CA SER A 118 -14.88 -2.13 5.51
C SER A 118 -14.97 -3.17 4.41
N MET A 119 -14.03 -3.16 3.47
CA MET A 119 -13.90 -4.26 2.50
C MET A 119 -13.49 -5.57 3.17
N ALA A 120 -12.80 -5.54 4.30
CA ALA A 120 -12.51 -6.74 5.09
C ALA A 120 -13.81 -7.40 5.57
N ASP A 121 -14.80 -6.62 6.02
CA ASP A 121 -16.12 -7.15 6.38
C ASP A 121 -16.80 -7.82 5.17
N VAL A 122 -16.76 -7.18 4.00
CA VAL A 122 -17.35 -7.72 2.75
C VAL A 122 -16.69 -9.02 2.32
N LEU A 123 -15.38 -9.15 2.54
CA LEU A 123 -14.58 -10.31 2.17
C LEU A 123 -14.55 -11.40 3.26
N GLY A 124 -15.06 -11.11 4.47
CA GLY A 124 -15.01 -12.04 5.61
C GLY A 124 -13.59 -12.22 6.17
N ILE A 125 -12.72 -11.24 6.00
CA ILE A 125 -11.36 -11.25 6.53
C ILE A 125 -11.41 -10.67 7.94
N LYS A 126 -10.83 -11.39 8.90
CA LYS A 126 -10.73 -10.97 10.31
C LYS A 126 -9.33 -10.47 10.61
#